data_597b3eeff2d8776344b363ed175a20bc
#
_entry.id   597b3eeff2d8776344b363ed175a20bc
#
_cell.length_a   1.000
_cell.length_b   1.000
_cell.length_c   1.000
_cell.angle_alpha   90.00
_cell.angle_beta   90.00
_cell.angle_gamma   90.00
#
_symmetry.space_group_name_H-M   'P 1'
#
loop_
_entity.id
_entity.type
_entity.pdbx_description
1 polymer ?
#
loop_
_entity_poly.entity_id
_entity_poly.type
_entity_poly.pdbx_seq_one_letter_code
_entity_poly.pdbx_strand_id
1 'polypeptide(L)'
;MQAEREISNGTLWAGRIIGGLPALFLLVDGAAKLVKPKPVVEATVGLGYPESVIIPIGVVLIICTILYLIPKTSVLGAILLTGYLGGAVATHVRTGESLFSIVFPVIFGVLLWLGLYLRDTRLRALFG
;
A
#
# COMPACT_ATOMS: atom_id res chain seq x y z
N MET A 1 -3.48 26.86 -1.37
CA MET A 1 -3.47 27.91 -2.34
C MET A 1 -2.08 28.18 -2.81
N GLN A 2 -1.43 29.22 -2.31
CA GLN A 2 -0.06 29.51 -2.69
C GLN A 2 0.87 28.32 -2.38
N ALA A 3 0.75 27.77 -1.19
CA ALA A 3 1.57 26.63 -0.79
C ALA A 3 1.39 25.44 -1.71
N GLU A 4 0.19 25.25 -2.25
CA GLU A 4 -0.10 24.14 -3.14
C GLU A 4 0.66 24.23 -4.45
N ARG A 5 0.91 25.46 -4.89
CA ARG A 5 1.60 25.69 -6.16
C ARG A 5 3.10 25.66 -6.00
N GLU A 6 3.58 25.58 -4.76
CA GLU A 6 4.99 25.69 -4.47
C GLU A 6 5.70 24.35 -4.40
N ILE A 7 5.01 23.24 -4.66
CA ILE A 7 5.68 21.96 -4.73
C ILE A 7 6.60 21.97 -5.95
N SER A 8 7.90 21.87 -5.70
CA SER A 8 8.87 21.86 -6.78
C SER A 8 8.73 20.60 -7.61
N ASN A 9 9.20 20.65 -8.85
CA ASN A 9 9.17 19.46 -9.72
C ASN A 9 9.96 18.32 -9.12
N GLY A 10 11.10 18.61 -8.48
CA GLY A 10 11.90 17.57 -7.84
C GLY A 10 11.15 16.89 -6.71
N THR A 11 10.48 17.66 -5.87
CA THR A 11 9.69 17.13 -4.76
C THR A 11 8.51 16.32 -5.28
N LEU A 12 7.84 16.82 -6.31
CA LEU A 12 6.71 16.13 -6.92
C LEU A 12 7.12 14.77 -7.46
N TRP A 13 8.23 14.72 -8.20
CA TRP A 13 8.72 13.47 -8.76
C TRP A 13 9.24 12.53 -7.68
N ALA A 14 9.89 13.06 -6.64
CA ALA A 14 10.31 12.25 -5.50
C ALA A 14 9.08 11.57 -4.87
N GLY A 15 8.00 12.31 -4.68
CA GLY A 15 6.77 11.77 -4.15
C GLY A 15 6.16 10.69 -5.03
N ARG A 16 6.18 10.90 -6.35
CA ARG A 16 5.68 9.91 -7.30
C ARG A 16 6.50 8.62 -7.27
N ILE A 17 7.80 8.73 -7.15
CA ILE A 17 8.67 7.56 -7.12
C ILE A 17 8.57 6.85 -5.77
N ILE A 18 8.66 7.58 -4.67
CA ILE A 18 8.62 7.02 -3.31
C ILE A 18 7.30 6.31 -3.04
N GLY A 19 6.18 6.87 -3.50
CA GLY A 19 4.87 6.24 -3.34
C GLY A 19 4.54 5.28 -4.47
N GLY A 20 4.99 5.57 -5.69
CA GLY A 20 4.66 4.78 -6.87
C GLY A 20 5.30 3.41 -6.91
N LEU A 21 6.56 3.29 -6.47
CA LEU A 21 7.24 2.00 -6.46
C LEU A 21 6.57 1.00 -5.51
N PRO A 22 6.28 1.37 -4.25
CA PRO A 22 5.51 0.46 -3.38
C PRO A 22 4.13 0.15 -3.94
N ALA A 23 3.46 1.14 -4.53
CA ALA A 23 2.14 0.92 -5.12
C ALA A 23 2.21 -0.08 -6.27
N LEU A 24 3.23 0.03 -7.13
CA LEU A 24 3.43 -0.92 -8.21
C LEU A 24 3.65 -2.33 -7.66
N PHE A 25 4.45 -2.46 -6.60
CA PHE A 25 4.66 -3.75 -5.95
C PHE A 25 3.33 -4.32 -5.46
N LEU A 26 2.49 -3.49 -4.84
CA LEU A 26 1.19 -3.95 -4.34
C LEU A 26 0.25 -4.35 -5.47
N LEU A 27 0.30 -3.67 -6.62
CA LEU A 27 -0.48 -4.09 -7.79
C LEU A 27 -0.05 -5.47 -8.28
N VAL A 28 1.26 -5.71 -8.34
CA VAL A 28 1.80 -7.00 -8.74
C VAL A 28 1.40 -8.09 -7.74
N ASP A 29 1.48 -7.77 -6.45
CA ASP A 29 1.08 -8.70 -5.40
C ASP A 29 -0.40 -9.05 -5.50
N GLY A 30 -1.26 -8.04 -5.71
CA GLY A 30 -2.69 -8.28 -5.89
C GLY A 30 -2.99 -9.10 -7.14
N ALA A 31 -2.33 -8.79 -8.25
CA ALA A 31 -2.49 -9.55 -9.49
C ALA A 31 -2.05 -11.01 -9.32
N ALA A 32 -0.96 -11.23 -8.59
CA ALA A 32 -0.50 -12.58 -8.31
C ALA A 32 -1.54 -13.39 -7.54
N LYS A 33 -2.27 -12.74 -6.63
CA LYS A 33 -3.34 -13.41 -5.90
C LYS A 33 -4.50 -13.79 -6.80
N LEU A 34 -4.77 -13.04 -7.85
CA LEU A 34 -5.83 -13.39 -8.79
C LEU A 34 -5.45 -14.60 -9.65
N VAL A 35 -4.18 -14.72 -9.99
CA VAL A 35 -3.67 -15.84 -10.79
C VAL A 35 -3.50 -17.10 -9.93
N LYS A 36 -3.22 -16.92 -8.65
CA LYS A 36 -3.05 -18.00 -7.66
C LYS A 36 -1.93 -18.98 -8.02
N PRO A 37 -0.70 -18.50 -8.28
CA PRO A 37 0.40 -19.45 -8.45
C PRO A 37 0.66 -20.18 -7.12
N LYS A 38 1.19 -21.39 -7.22
CA LYS A 38 1.38 -22.24 -6.06
C LYS A 38 2.09 -21.58 -4.88
N PRO A 39 3.20 -20.84 -5.07
CA PRO A 39 3.85 -20.18 -3.95
C PRO A 39 2.96 -19.18 -3.21
N VAL A 40 2.11 -18.46 -3.95
CA VAL A 40 1.19 -17.49 -3.35
C VAL A 40 0.12 -18.20 -2.52
N VAL A 41 -0.42 -19.31 -3.04
CA VAL A 41 -1.41 -20.10 -2.31
C VAL A 41 -0.80 -20.65 -1.03
N GLU A 42 0.38 -21.25 -1.13
CA GLU A 42 1.05 -21.83 0.03
C GLU A 42 1.37 -20.77 1.09
N ALA A 43 1.84 -19.61 0.67
CA ALA A 43 2.17 -18.54 1.62
C ALA A 43 0.92 -18.03 2.33
N THR A 44 -0.17 -17.85 1.61
CA THR A 44 -1.41 -17.31 2.19
C THR A 44 -2.07 -18.32 3.12
N VAL A 45 -2.14 -19.58 2.72
CA VAL A 45 -2.70 -20.64 3.56
C VAL A 45 -1.83 -20.85 4.79
N GLY A 46 -0.52 -20.73 4.64
CA GLY A 46 0.42 -20.84 5.75
C GLY A 46 0.21 -19.77 6.82
N LEU A 47 -0.35 -18.60 6.43
CA LEU A 47 -0.68 -17.54 7.37
C LEU A 47 -2.03 -17.78 8.08
N GLY A 48 -2.72 -18.86 7.75
CA GLY A 48 -3.98 -19.19 8.40
C GLY A 48 -5.22 -18.80 7.64
N TYR A 49 -5.08 -18.28 6.42
CA TYR A 49 -6.23 -17.93 5.61
C TYR A 49 -6.72 -19.12 4.80
N PRO A 50 -8.04 -19.32 4.66
CA PRO A 50 -8.54 -20.32 3.72
C PRO A 50 -8.24 -19.89 2.28
N GLU A 51 -8.02 -20.88 1.41
CA GLU A 51 -7.71 -20.60 0.01
C GLU A 51 -8.80 -19.75 -0.66
N SER A 52 -10.05 -19.91 -0.23
CA SER A 52 -11.19 -19.20 -0.81
C SER A 52 -11.11 -17.67 -0.68
N VAL A 53 -10.28 -17.13 0.21
CA VAL A 53 -10.18 -15.67 0.38
C VAL A 53 -9.03 -15.06 -0.40
N ILE A 54 -8.21 -15.86 -1.08
CA ILE A 54 -7.04 -15.32 -1.80
C ILE A 54 -7.45 -14.34 -2.89
N ILE A 55 -8.39 -14.72 -3.74
CA ILE A 55 -8.87 -13.83 -4.80
C ILE A 55 -9.56 -12.58 -4.24
N PRO A 56 -10.48 -12.69 -3.27
CA PRO A 56 -11.04 -11.48 -2.65
C PRO A 56 -9.98 -10.55 -2.06
N ILE A 57 -8.96 -11.08 -1.40
CA ILE A 57 -7.87 -10.26 -0.86
C ILE A 57 -7.14 -9.54 -1.99
N GLY A 58 -6.85 -10.26 -3.08
CA GLY A 58 -6.21 -9.66 -4.25
C GLY A 58 -7.03 -8.55 -4.87
N VAL A 59 -8.33 -8.75 -5.01
CA VAL A 59 -9.25 -7.75 -5.57
C VAL A 59 -9.27 -6.50 -4.68
N VAL A 60 -9.40 -6.67 -3.38
CA VAL A 60 -9.40 -5.54 -2.44
C VAL A 60 -8.09 -4.77 -2.53
N LEU A 61 -6.97 -5.47 -2.56
CA LEU A 61 -5.66 -4.84 -2.64
C LEU A 61 -5.51 -4.02 -3.93
N ILE A 62 -5.94 -4.57 -5.06
CA ILE A 62 -5.86 -3.88 -6.35
C ILE A 62 -6.73 -2.62 -6.34
N ILE A 63 -7.96 -2.73 -5.84
CA ILE A 63 -8.88 -1.59 -5.79
C ILE A 63 -8.29 -0.48 -4.92
N CYS A 64 -7.81 -0.82 -3.73
CA CYS A 64 -7.22 0.16 -2.83
C CYS A 64 -5.99 0.84 -3.45
N THR A 65 -5.17 0.07 -4.15
CA THR A 65 -3.96 0.61 -4.79
C THR A 65 -4.31 1.52 -5.96
N ILE A 66 -5.31 1.15 -6.77
CA ILE A 66 -5.76 2.00 -7.86
C ILE A 66 -6.29 3.33 -7.31
N LEU A 67 -7.08 3.29 -6.25
CA LEU A 67 -7.56 4.52 -5.62
C LEU A 67 -6.41 5.39 -5.14
N TYR A 68 -5.35 4.78 -4.62
CA TYR A 68 -4.15 5.51 -4.19
C TYR A 68 -3.44 6.18 -5.38
N LEU A 69 -3.43 5.52 -6.54
CA LEU A 69 -2.73 6.04 -7.72
C LEU A 69 -3.50 7.16 -8.43
N ILE A 70 -4.81 7.23 -8.24
CA ILE A 70 -5.62 8.28 -8.85
C ILE A 70 -5.56 9.52 -7.95
N PRO A 71 -5.11 10.69 -8.46
CA PRO A 71 -4.92 11.88 -7.61
C PRO A 71 -6.14 12.29 -6.81
N LYS A 72 -7.34 12.18 -7.37
CA LYS A 72 -8.56 12.59 -6.66
C LYS A 72 -8.88 11.70 -5.45
N THR A 73 -8.48 10.44 -5.49
CA THR A 73 -8.82 9.45 -4.47
C THR A 73 -7.60 8.95 -3.71
N SER A 74 -6.44 9.59 -3.91
CA SER A 74 -5.18 9.15 -3.32
C SER A 74 -5.24 9.04 -1.80
N VAL A 75 -5.81 10.04 -1.13
CA VAL A 75 -5.88 10.04 0.34
C VAL A 75 -6.76 8.89 0.83
N LEU A 76 -7.90 8.68 0.18
CA LEU A 76 -8.77 7.54 0.51
C LEU A 76 -8.03 6.23 0.29
N GLY A 77 -7.33 6.10 -0.84
CA GLY A 77 -6.54 4.91 -1.13
C GLY A 77 -5.47 4.66 -0.08
N ALA A 78 -4.79 5.73 0.37
CA ALA A 78 -3.78 5.62 1.42
C ALA A 78 -4.39 5.12 2.74
N ILE A 79 -5.56 5.62 3.11
CA ILE A 79 -6.25 5.18 4.31
C ILE A 79 -6.60 3.69 4.21
N LEU A 80 -7.17 3.28 3.08
CA LEU A 80 -7.55 1.89 2.88
C LEU A 80 -6.33 0.97 2.85
N LEU A 81 -5.24 1.39 2.21
CA LEU A 81 -4.01 0.62 2.21
C LEU A 81 -3.38 0.53 3.59
N THR A 82 -3.52 1.57 4.41
CA THR A 82 -3.05 1.53 5.80
C THR A 82 -3.78 0.43 6.56
N GLY A 83 -5.09 0.32 6.36
CA GLY A 83 -5.87 -0.77 6.96
C GLY A 83 -5.40 -2.13 6.48
N TYR A 84 -5.18 -2.28 5.17
CA TYR A 84 -4.71 -3.53 4.59
C TYR A 84 -3.34 -3.92 5.17
N LEU A 85 -2.40 -2.97 5.18
CA LEU A 85 -1.06 -3.23 5.68
C LEU A 85 -1.04 -3.48 7.19
N GLY A 86 -1.92 -2.80 7.94
CA GLY A 86 -2.10 -3.05 9.36
C GLY A 86 -2.59 -4.47 9.61
N GLY A 87 -3.51 -4.95 8.76
CA GLY A 87 -3.95 -6.34 8.80
C GLY A 87 -2.80 -7.31 8.55
N ALA A 88 -1.93 -6.97 7.59
CA ALA A 88 -0.75 -7.80 7.31
C ALA A 88 0.19 -7.86 8.52
N VAL A 89 0.43 -6.71 9.16
CA VAL A 89 1.24 -6.68 10.39
C VAL A 89 0.64 -7.57 11.46
N ALA A 90 -0.65 -7.42 11.72
CA ALA A 90 -1.34 -8.22 12.74
C ALA A 90 -1.26 -9.71 12.44
N THR A 91 -1.41 -10.08 11.16
CA THR A 91 -1.33 -11.48 10.72
C THR A 91 0.05 -12.06 11.00
N HIS A 92 1.10 -11.34 10.64
CA HIS A 92 2.47 -11.83 10.87
C HIS A 92 2.82 -11.90 12.37
N VAL A 93 2.32 -10.95 13.16
CA VAL A 93 2.49 -11.02 14.62
C VAL A 93 1.78 -12.25 15.18
N ARG A 94 0.55 -12.48 14.75
CA ARG A 94 -0.25 -13.61 15.24
C ARG A 94 0.39 -14.97 14.92
N THR A 95 0.98 -15.09 13.74
CA THR A 95 1.58 -16.34 13.30
C THR A 95 3.03 -16.52 13.78
N GLY A 96 3.59 -15.54 14.50
CA GLY A 96 4.94 -15.63 15.02
C GLY A 96 6.02 -15.53 13.95
N GLU A 97 5.73 -14.79 12.88
CA GLU A 97 6.70 -14.58 11.80
C GLU A 97 7.90 -13.76 12.25
N SER A 98 8.94 -13.76 11.41
CA SER A 98 10.16 -13.01 11.69
C SER A 98 9.89 -11.51 11.82
N LEU A 99 10.78 -10.80 12.50
CA LEU A 99 10.69 -9.35 12.61
C LEU A 99 10.65 -8.69 11.22
N PHE A 100 11.39 -9.23 10.26
CA PHE A 100 11.38 -8.73 8.88
C PHE A 100 9.96 -8.74 8.30
N SER A 101 9.23 -9.84 8.46
CA SER A 101 7.87 -9.98 7.94
C SER A 101 6.90 -9.01 8.61
N ILE A 102 7.14 -8.64 9.85
CA ILE A 102 6.31 -7.69 10.58
C ILE A 102 6.63 -6.25 10.15
N VAL A 103 7.90 -5.93 10.00
CA VAL A 103 8.36 -4.57 9.68
C VAL A 103 8.12 -4.22 8.21
N PHE A 104 8.19 -5.19 7.31
CA PHE A 104 8.06 -4.97 5.87
C PHE A 104 6.78 -4.20 5.50
N PRO A 105 5.59 -4.60 5.97
CA PRO A 105 4.37 -3.83 5.68
C PRO A 105 4.39 -2.42 6.29
N VAL A 106 5.03 -2.25 7.44
CA VAL A 106 5.15 -0.93 8.08
C VAL A 106 5.97 0.01 7.18
N ILE A 107 7.08 -0.49 6.63
CA ILE A 107 7.91 0.29 5.72
C ILE A 107 7.09 0.71 4.49
N PHE A 108 6.30 -0.21 3.94
CA PHE A 108 5.43 0.11 2.81
C PHE A 108 4.45 1.21 3.16
N GLY A 109 3.82 1.14 4.33
CA GLY A 109 2.90 2.16 4.79
C GLY A 109 3.56 3.53 4.92
N VAL A 110 4.76 3.57 5.49
CA VAL A 110 5.52 4.82 5.63
C VAL A 110 5.83 5.40 4.25
N LEU A 111 6.30 4.57 3.31
CA LEU A 111 6.65 5.04 1.97
C LEU A 111 5.42 5.54 1.20
N LEU A 112 4.30 4.86 1.33
CA LEU A 112 3.05 5.29 0.69
C LEU A 112 2.60 6.66 1.20
N TRP A 113 2.61 6.87 2.51
CA TRP A 113 2.22 8.14 3.09
C TRP A 113 3.23 9.25 2.80
N LEU A 114 4.52 8.93 2.89
CA LEU A 114 5.57 9.92 2.58
C LEU A 114 5.48 10.35 1.13
N GLY A 115 5.35 9.39 0.21
CA GLY A 115 5.22 9.70 -1.21
C GLY A 115 4.00 10.58 -1.48
N LEU A 116 2.88 10.28 -0.83
CA LEU A 116 1.68 11.08 -0.98
C LEU A 116 1.85 12.48 -0.39
N TYR A 117 2.45 12.57 0.80
CA TYR A 117 2.71 13.87 1.42
C TYR A 117 3.54 14.77 0.51
N LEU A 118 4.55 14.21 -0.15
CA LEU A 118 5.43 15.01 -1.01
C LEU A 118 4.73 15.52 -2.26
N ARG A 119 3.69 14.84 -2.73
CA ARG A 119 3.06 15.18 -4.01
C ARG A 119 1.62 15.69 -3.91
N ASP A 120 1.00 15.62 -2.73
CA ASP A 120 -0.41 15.98 -2.58
C ASP A 120 -0.56 17.20 -1.68
N THR A 121 -1.05 18.27 -2.27
CA THR A 121 -1.21 19.55 -1.56
C THR A 121 -2.27 19.48 -0.49
N ARG A 122 -3.31 18.66 -0.69
CA ARG A 122 -4.39 18.52 0.29
C ARG A 122 -3.88 17.88 1.57
N LEU A 123 -3.03 16.85 1.42
CA LEU A 123 -2.45 16.18 2.57
C LEU A 123 -1.47 17.09 3.29
N ARG A 124 -0.64 17.83 2.55
CA ARG A 124 0.29 18.79 3.14
C ARG A 124 -0.45 19.84 3.98
N ALA A 125 -1.61 20.29 3.50
CA ALA A 125 -2.39 21.30 4.18
C ALA A 125 -2.87 20.83 5.56
N LEU A 126 -3.04 19.52 5.78
CA LEU A 126 -3.44 18.97 7.06
C LEU A 126 -2.35 19.11 8.13
N PHE A 127 -1.10 19.23 7.71
CA PHE A 127 0.03 19.32 8.64
C PHE A 127 0.61 20.73 8.76
N GLY A 128 -0.07 21.67 8.20
CA GLY A 128 0.35 23.06 8.30
C GLY A 128 0.98 23.62 7.08
#